data_8628d5c3aa038c0b6e9ebe9d1355fb06
#
_entry.id   8628d5c3aa038c0b6e9ebe9d1355fb06
#
_cell.length_a   1.000
_cell.length_b   1.000
_cell.length_c   1.000
_cell.angle_alpha   90.00
_cell.angle_beta   90.00
_cell.angle_gamma   90.00
#
_symmetry.space_group_name_H-M   'P 1'
#
loop_
_entity.id
_entity.type
_entity.pdbx_description
1 polymer ?
#
loop_
_entity_poly.entity_id
_entity_poly.type
_entity_poly.pdbx_seq_one_letter_code
_entity_poly.pdbx_strand_id
1 'polypeptide(L)'
;VLQNNVAGPQIGAQSFNPGAIIPGPWNPTYNHNHMLRHSLTGQWGDILSSPQLGDFYTFTYTWNLPTDINGVDLDITNLEIAAFVTESQQEILTGVVATPQLIFPNQYDANVTASSANGVICASETDIEITFKNYGNQTLTSLDLTYDINGGTSLTYNWTGSLSSGNSETVSILAVPFTPQATNTVTWVASNPNGQIDQNANNNSTTSTFIHEDQSGNVITGIDAGQIDVSIFTDGYGSETTWEVIDEMGNSFGVGGPYSNNMQYNEIAYVSMMNCFAFNLYDSYGDGMCCQNGVGSVIVTDQSNNVIFEGNPNNLTNFTELNVYFST
;
A
#
# COMPACT_ATOMS: atom_id res chain seq x y z
N VAL A 1 11.63 18.15 -16.79
CA VAL A 1 10.54 18.01 -15.79
C VAL A 1 11.05 17.11 -14.68
N LEU A 2 10.93 17.58 -13.47
CA LEU A 2 11.29 16.88 -12.24
C LEU A 2 10.03 16.55 -11.43
N GLN A 3 10.08 15.52 -10.62
CA GLN A 3 9.00 15.18 -9.68
C GLN A 3 9.59 14.98 -8.28
N ASN A 4 8.92 15.54 -7.28
CA ASN A 4 9.22 15.32 -5.87
C ASN A 4 8.33 14.20 -5.30
N ASN A 5 8.70 13.72 -4.13
CA ASN A 5 7.95 12.72 -3.36
C ASN A 5 7.69 11.38 -4.11
N VAL A 6 8.66 10.93 -4.91
CA VAL A 6 8.57 9.64 -5.60
C VAL A 6 9.12 8.55 -4.68
N ALA A 7 8.25 7.69 -4.16
CA ALA A 7 8.67 6.52 -3.38
C ALA A 7 9.30 5.47 -4.30
N GLY A 8 10.44 4.93 -3.90
CA GLY A 8 11.12 3.90 -4.67
C GLY A 8 12.36 3.35 -3.98
N PRO A 9 12.87 2.20 -4.46
CA PRO A 9 14.05 1.58 -3.87
C PRO A 9 15.32 2.37 -4.12
N GLN A 10 16.19 2.48 -3.12
CA GLN A 10 17.52 3.06 -3.25
C GLN A 10 18.58 2.22 -2.57
N ILE A 11 19.65 1.87 -3.31
CA ILE A 11 20.83 1.20 -2.79
C ILE A 11 21.81 2.25 -2.25
N GLY A 12 22.43 1.97 -1.10
CA GLY A 12 23.47 2.81 -0.50
C GLY A 12 22.94 4.08 0.18
N ALA A 13 21.63 4.20 0.43
CA ALA A 13 21.02 5.34 1.10
C ALA A 13 21.67 5.68 2.44
N GLN A 14 22.11 4.68 3.19
CA GLN A 14 22.79 4.84 4.48
C GLN A 14 24.10 5.65 4.41
N SER A 15 24.83 5.54 3.30
CA SER A 15 26.10 6.24 3.13
C SER A 15 25.92 7.73 2.88
N PHE A 16 24.75 8.13 2.35
CA PHE A 16 24.47 9.52 1.95
C PHE A 16 23.45 10.21 2.85
N ASN A 17 22.56 9.47 3.47
CA ASN A 17 21.54 9.99 4.39
C ASN A 17 21.31 9.03 5.56
N PRO A 18 22.14 9.10 6.61
CA PRO A 18 22.02 8.23 7.79
C PRO A 18 20.68 8.35 8.53
N GLY A 19 19.96 9.47 8.37
CA GLY A 19 18.64 9.69 8.99
C GLY A 19 17.47 9.00 8.26
N ALA A 20 17.70 8.47 7.05
CA ALA A 20 16.68 7.76 6.26
C ALA A 20 16.75 6.22 6.42
N ILE A 21 17.25 5.74 7.56
CA ILE A 21 17.69 4.36 7.75
C ILE A 21 16.52 3.40 7.96
N ILE A 22 16.36 2.49 6.99
CA ILE A 22 15.97 1.10 7.25
C ILE A 22 17.27 0.30 7.38
N PRO A 23 17.40 -0.62 8.35
CA PRO A 23 18.60 -1.45 8.50
C PRO A 23 18.90 -2.22 7.21
N GLY A 24 20.09 -2.02 6.65
CA GLY A 24 20.52 -2.70 5.42
C GLY A 24 21.00 -1.74 4.33
N PRO A 25 21.70 -2.25 3.30
CA PRO A 25 22.23 -1.42 2.20
C PRO A 25 21.13 -0.95 1.22
N TRP A 26 19.91 -1.41 1.36
CA TRP A 26 18.79 -1.17 0.46
C TRP A 26 17.59 -0.61 1.23
N ASN A 27 17.10 0.56 0.79
CA ASN A 27 15.87 1.16 1.30
C ASN A 27 14.77 1.01 0.22
N PRO A 28 13.74 0.16 0.41
CA PRO A 28 12.68 -0.06 -0.56
C PRO A 28 11.71 1.11 -0.69
N THR A 29 11.63 1.98 0.33
CA THR A 29 10.67 3.09 0.44
C THR A 29 11.34 4.46 0.53
N TYR A 30 12.53 4.61 -0.07
CA TYR A 30 13.19 5.91 -0.11
C TYR A 30 12.37 6.93 -0.90
N ASN A 31 12.22 8.14 -0.35
CA ASN A 31 11.50 9.22 -1.00
C ASN A 31 12.47 10.06 -1.85
N HIS A 32 12.37 9.90 -3.18
CA HIS A 32 13.18 10.65 -4.13
C HIS A 32 12.59 12.03 -4.39
N ASN A 33 13.40 13.07 -4.25
CA ASN A 33 13.07 14.41 -4.67
C ASN A 33 13.87 14.80 -5.93
N HIS A 34 13.30 15.68 -6.74
CA HIS A 34 13.87 16.13 -8.02
C HIS A 34 14.19 14.98 -9.00
N MET A 35 13.39 13.91 -8.95
CA MET A 35 13.55 12.80 -9.90
C MET A 35 13.27 13.29 -11.32
N LEU A 36 14.23 13.08 -12.25
CA LEU A 36 14.04 13.43 -13.66
C LEU A 36 12.97 12.55 -14.29
N ARG A 37 11.87 13.16 -14.74
CA ARG A 37 10.75 12.44 -15.39
C ARG A 37 10.75 12.59 -16.90
N HIS A 38 11.10 13.78 -17.41
CA HIS A 38 11.11 14.04 -18.84
C HIS A 38 12.05 15.19 -19.19
N SER A 39 12.69 15.10 -20.38
CA SER A 39 13.44 16.21 -20.98
C SER A 39 12.65 16.80 -22.15
N LEU A 40 12.25 18.07 -22.03
CA LEU A 40 11.46 18.75 -23.06
C LEU A 40 12.27 19.03 -24.32
N THR A 41 13.58 19.27 -24.18
CA THR A 41 14.51 19.63 -25.27
C THR A 41 15.42 18.49 -25.69
N GLY A 42 15.18 17.26 -25.20
CA GLY A 42 16.15 16.19 -25.30
C GLY A 42 17.35 16.42 -24.38
N GLN A 43 18.33 15.51 -24.43
CA GLN A 43 19.46 15.51 -23.47
C GLN A 43 20.46 16.67 -23.67
N TRP A 44 20.47 17.30 -24.84
CA TRP A 44 21.46 18.33 -25.20
C TRP A 44 20.86 19.74 -25.31
N GLY A 45 19.57 19.91 -25.07
CA GLY A 45 18.91 21.19 -25.17
C GLY A 45 18.76 21.74 -26.60
N ASP A 46 18.29 22.96 -26.72
CA ASP A 46 18.19 23.71 -27.98
C ASP A 46 19.33 24.71 -28.09
N ILE A 47 19.94 24.79 -29.29
CA ILE A 47 21.12 25.61 -29.52
C ILE A 47 20.71 27.08 -29.66
N LEU A 48 21.34 27.95 -28.85
CA LEU A 48 21.32 29.40 -29.03
C LEU A 48 22.46 29.80 -29.97
N SER A 49 22.11 30.13 -31.22
CA SER A 49 23.11 30.53 -32.22
C SER A 49 23.59 31.96 -32.04
N SER A 50 24.87 32.12 -31.66
CA SER A 50 25.56 33.41 -31.55
C SER A 50 24.85 34.47 -30.71
N PRO A 51 24.46 34.18 -29.45
CA PRO A 51 23.76 35.15 -28.62
C PRO A 51 24.61 36.41 -28.37
N GLN A 52 23.96 37.56 -28.37
CA GLN A 52 24.56 38.87 -28.13
C GLN A 52 24.07 39.47 -26.82
N LEU A 53 24.81 40.39 -26.24
CA LEU A 53 24.39 41.12 -25.05
C LEU A 53 23.09 41.90 -25.33
N GLY A 54 22.05 41.61 -24.57
CA GLY A 54 20.72 42.19 -24.69
C GLY A 54 19.72 41.37 -25.51
N ASP A 55 20.13 40.25 -26.09
CA ASP A 55 19.21 39.36 -26.80
C ASP A 55 18.23 38.70 -25.80
N PHE A 56 17.01 38.49 -26.29
CA PHE A 56 15.95 37.80 -25.56
C PHE A 56 15.41 36.65 -26.40
N TYR A 57 15.40 35.43 -25.80
CA TYR A 57 14.94 34.23 -26.48
C TYR A 57 13.72 33.68 -25.77
N THR A 58 12.75 33.23 -26.55
CA THR A 58 11.55 32.55 -26.05
C THR A 58 11.38 31.20 -26.73
N PHE A 59 11.17 30.17 -25.95
CA PHE A 59 10.87 28.81 -26.43
C PHE A 59 9.55 28.33 -25.84
N THR A 60 8.81 27.57 -26.62
CA THR A 60 7.55 26.95 -26.19
C THR A 60 7.62 25.46 -26.44
N TYR A 61 7.33 24.68 -25.43
CA TYR A 61 7.31 23.23 -25.51
C TYR A 61 5.95 22.70 -25.10
N THR A 62 5.54 21.60 -25.73
CA THR A 62 4.32 20.86 -25.36
C THR A 62 4.69 19.43 -25.07
N TRP A 63 4.20 18.92 -23.96
CA TRP A 63 4.36 17.53 -23.57
C TRP A 63 3.01 17.00 -23.06
N ASN A 64 2.51 15.93 -23.69
CA ASN A 64 1.34 15.23 -23.19
C ASN A 64 1.73 14.40 -21.98
N LEU A 65 1.18 14.74 -20.82
CA LEU A 65 1.48 14.05 -19.56
C LEU A 65 0.92 12.63 -19.59
N PRO A 66 1.76 11.57 -19.48
CA PRO A 66 1.29 10.22 -19.30
C PRO A 66 0.80 10.01 -17.86
N THR A 67 0.07 8.94 -17.60
CA THR A 67 -0.34 8.54 -16.25
C THR A 67 0.84 8.06 -15.41
N ASP A 68 1.78 7.36 -16.06
CA ASP A 68 3.01 6.86 -15.45
C ASP A 68 4.21 6.97 -16.38
N ILE A 69 5.41 6.80 -15.84
CA ILE A 69 6.66 6.63 -16.59
C ILE A 69 7.38 5.42 -16.02
N ASN A 70 7.51 4.36 -16.83
CA ASN A 70 8.12 3.08 -16.44
C ASN A 70 7.46 2.45 -15.20
N GLY A 71 6.12 2.49 -15.11
CA GLY A 71 5.36 1.92 -14.01
C GLY A 71 5.40 2.76 -12.72
N VAL A 72 5.92 3.99 -12.78
CA VAL A 72 5.91 4.93 -11.65
C VAL A 72 4.97 6.08 -11.99
N ASP A 73 3.95 6.28 -11.18
CA ASP A 73 2.92 7.30 -11.38
C ASP A 73 3.49 8.71 -11.52
N LEU A 74 2.88 9.49 -12.41
CA LEU A 74 3.22 10.89 -12.59
C LEU A 74 2.27 11.77 -11.77
N ASP A 75 2.71 12.19 -10.59
CA ASP A 75 1.94 13.12 -9.76
C ASP A 75 2.14 14.57 -10.22
N ILE A 76 1.14 15.10 -10.92
CA ILE A 76 1.17 16.45 -11.48
C ILE A 76 1.27 17.56 -10.41
N THR A 77 0.87 17.29 -9.17
CA THR A 77 0.95 18.27 -8.07
C THR A 77 2.35 18.41 -7.49
N ASN A 78 3.21 17.43 -7.75
CA ASN A 78 4.60 17.38 -7.31
C ASN A 78 5.62 17.60 -8.44
N LEU A 79 5.18 18.21 -9.57
CA LEU A 79 6.06 18.52 -10.68
C LEU A 79 6.78 19.85 -10.51
N GLU A 80 8.01 19.89 -11.01
CA GLU A 80 8.82 21.08 -11.18
C GLU A 80 9.41 21.13 -12.60
N ILE A 81 9.64 22.32 -13.11
CA ILE A 81 10.32 22.54 -14.38
C ILE A 81 11.65 23.21 -14.09
N ALA A 82 12.74 22.49 -14.34
CA ALA A 82 14.08 23.06 -14.30
C ALA A 82 14.50 23.45 -15.71
N ALA A 83 15.00 24.68 -15.88
CA ALA A 83 15.65 25.16 -17.10
C ALA A 83 17.03 25.68 -16.77
N PHE A 84 18.00 25.42 -17.63
CA PHE A 84 19.35 25.92 -17.48
C PHE A 84 19.99 26.20 -18.84
N VAL A 85 20.93 27.15 -18.83
CA VAL A 85 21.73 27.52 -19.98
C VAL A 85 23.15 27.00 -19.75
N THR A 86 23.71 26.36 -20.78
CA THR A 86 25.07 25.82 -20.72
C THR A 86 25.96 26.39 -21.77
N GLU A 87 27.25 26.51 -21.46
CA GLU A 87 28.29 26.67 -22.47
C GLU A 87 28.84 25.27 -22.80
N SER A 88 28.65 24.83 -24.05
CA SER A 88 28.92 23.45 -24.43
C SER A 88 28.08 22.41 -23.64
N GLN A 89 28.58 21.20 -23.48
CA GLN A 89 27.91 20.11 -22.75
C GLN A 89 28.41 19.92 -21.33
N GLN A 90 29.20 20.85 -20.79
CA GLN A 90 29.94 20.64 -19.55
C GLN A 90 29.74 21.75 -18.50
N GLU A 91 29.46 22.98 -18.90
CA GLU A 91 29.37 24.10 -18.00
C GLU A 91 27.95 24.71 -17.95
N ILE A 92 27.38 24.75 -16.76
CA ILE A 92 26.09 25.39 -16.53
C ILE A 92 26.35 26.86 -16.15
N LEU A 93 25.92 27.78 -17.00
CA LEU A 93 26.08 29.22 -16.79
C LEU A 93 25.03 29.76 -15.82
N THR A 94 23.79 29.32 -15.96
CA THR A 94 22.67 29.73 -15.10
C THR A 94 21.52 28.75 -15.21
N GLY A 95 20.61 28.76 -14.23
CA GLY A 95 19.41 27.94 -14.23
C GLY A 95 18.33 28.47 -13.30
N VAL A 96 17.12 27.99 -13.51
CA VAL A 96 15.94 28.29 -12.70
C VAL A 96 15.07 27.05 -12.57
N VAL A 97 14.40 26.93 -11.43
CA VAL A 97 13.33 25.94 -11.19
C VAL A 97 12.04 26.72 -10.97
N ALA A 98 10.95 26.25 -11.58
CA ALA A 98 9.62 26.80 -11.42
C ALA A 98 8.61 25.67 -11.17
N THR A 99 7.63 25.93 -10.30
CA THR A 99 6.47 25.05 -10.12
C THR A 99 5.45 25.35 -11.21
N PRO A 100 4.95 24.34 -11.96
CA PRO A 100 3.91 24.54 -12.95
C PRO A 100 2.62 25.08 -12.33
N GLN A 101 1.95 25.96 -13.04
CA GLN A 101 0.59 26.34 -12.68
C GLN A 101 -0.37 25.26 -13.20
N LEU A 102 -1.07 24.59 -12.29
CA LEU A 102 -2.10 23.62 -12.63
C LEU A 102 -3.38 24.34 -13.06
N ILE A 103 -3.94 23.93 -14.20
CA ILE A 103 -5.22 24.42 -14.72
C ILE A 103 -6.16 23.23 -14.81
N PHE A 104 -7.22 23.26 -14.02
CA PHE A 104 -8.29 22.27 -14.05
C PHE A 104 -9.40 22.78 -14.98
N PRO A 105 -9.69 22.08 -16.10
CA PRO A 105 -10.61 22.58 -17.11
C PRO A 105 -12.07 22.55 -16.64
N ASN A 106 -12.41 21.60 -15.78
CA ASN A 106 -13.76 21.42 -15.25
C ASN A 106 -13.97 22.29 -14.02
N GLN A 107 -15.20 22.76 -13.83
CA GLN A 107 -15.56 23.48 -12.61
C GLN A 107 -15.83 22.50 -11.46
N TYR A 108 -16.50 21.41 -11.76
CA TYR A 108 -16.85 20.34 -10.82
C TYR A 108 -16.39 18.99 -11.41
N ASP A 109 -15.45 18.35 -10.77
CA ASP A 109 -14.86 17.08 -11.21
C ASP A 109 -14.19 16.41 -9.99
N ALA A 110 -14.74 15.29 -9.56
CA ALA A 110 -14.24 14.52 -8.42
C ALA A 110 -13.74 13.16 -8.92
N ASN A 111 -12.44 12.98 -8.97
CA ASN A 111 -11.80 11.75 -9.41
C ASN A 111 -11.62 10.80 -8.23
N VAL A 112 -12.03 9.54 -8.41
CA VAL A 112 -11.71 8.45 -7.49
C VAL A 112 -10.36 7.84 -7.86
N THR A 113 -9.39 7.92 -6.95
CA THR A 113 -7.99 7.57 -7.25
C THR A 113 -7.57 6.21 -6.69
N ALA A 114 -8.17 5.78 -5.60
CA ALA A 114 -7.87 4.49 -4.98
C ALA A 114 -9.05 4.01 -4.13
N SER A 115 -9.15 2.70 -3.94
CA SER A 115 -10.01 2.08 -2.93
C SER A 115 -9.35 0.85 -2.34
N SER A 116 -9.70 0.52 -1.11
CA SER A 116 -9.28 -0.70 -0.43
C SER A 116 -10.39 -1.28 0.43
N ALA A 117 -10.22 -2.52 0.80
CA ALA A 117 -11.05 -3.21 1.78
C ALA A 117 -10.19 -4.26 2.49
N ASN A 118 -10.42 -4.44 3.78
CA ASN A 118 -9.68 -5.43 4.56
C ASN A 118 -10.19 -6.84 4.25
N GLY A 119 -9.27 -7.79 4.08
CA GLY A 119 -9.62 -9.21 4.09
C GLY A 119 -10.19 -9.62 5.44
N VAL A 120 -11.06 -10.61 5.45
CA VAL A 120 -11.68 -11.15 6.66
C VAL A 120 -11.53 -12.67 6.72
N ILE A 121 -11.50 -13.21 7.93
CA ILE A 121 -11.41 -14.67 8.13
C ILE A 121 -12.82 -15.29 8.00
N CYS A 122 -13.76 -14.87 8.83
CA CYS A 122 -15.13 -15.39 8.87
C CYS A 122 -16.20 -14.31 9.00
N ALA A 123 -15.85 -13.05 9.23
CA ALA A 123 -16.81 -11.98 9.46
C ALA A 123 -17.67 -11.70 8.21
N SER A 124 -18.89 -11.26 8.43
CA SER A 124 -19.81 -10.80 7.37
C SER A 124 -19.85 -9.27 7.26
N GLU A 125 -18.86 -8.60 7.81
CA GLU A 125 -18.64 -7.15 7.71
C GLU A 125 -17.15 -6.85 7.55
N THR A 126 -16.81 -5.75 6.90
CA THR A 126 -15.43 -5.31 6.69
C THR A 126 -15.34 -3.79 6.67
N ASP A 127 -14.15 -3.27 6.91
CA ASP A 127 -13.84 -1.87 6.72
C ASP A 127 -13.43 -1.63 5.27
N ILE A 128 -13.97 -0.55 4.69
CA ILE A 128 -13.68 -0.14 3.32
C ILE A 128 -13.19 1.29 3.28
N GLU A 129 -12.31 1.59 2.33
CA GLU A 129 -11.75 2.93 2.15
C GLU A 129 -11.87 3.40 0.71
N ILE A 130 -12.00 4.71 0.55
CA ILE A 130 -11.98 5.40 -0.73
C ILE A 130 -11.09 6.62 -0.64
N THR A 131 -10.20 6.79 -1.60
CA THR A 131 -9.45 8.03 -1.82
C THR A 131 -9.98 8.72 -3.06
N PHE A 132 -10.35 9.98 -2.91
CA PHE A 132 -10.82 10.82 -4.01
C PHE A 132 -10.02 12.12 -4.08
N LYS A 133 -10.01 12.74 -5.24
CA LYS A 133 -9.26 13.96 -5.54
C LYS A 133 -10.16 14.98 -6.21
N ASN A 134 -10.04 16.24 -5.83
CA ASN A 134 -10.72 17.34 -6.49
C ASN A 134 -9.97 17.74 -7.78
N TYR A 135 -10.49 17.34 -8.92
CA TYR A 135 -10.00 17.77 -10.24
C TYR A 135 -10.79 18.97 -10.82
N GLY A 136 -11.78 19.46 -10.07
CA GLY A 136 -12.47 20.71 -10.38
C GLY A 136 -11.63 21.93 -10.04
N ASN A 137 -11.94 23.09 -10.65
CA ASN A 137 -11.30 24.36 -10.32
C ASN A 137 -11.99 25.10 -9.15
N GLN A 138 -13.09 24.56 -8.63
CA GLN A 138 -13.75 25.03 -7.40
C GLN A 138 -13.35 24.16 -6.22
N THR A 139 -13.27 24.78 -5.02
CA THR A 139 -13.10 24.00 -3.78
C THR A 139 -14.27 23.02 -3.65
N LEU A 140 -13.97 21.75 -3.47
CA LEU A 140 -14.96 20.72 -3.21
C LEU A 140 -15.40 20.81 -1.73
N THR A 141 -16.69 21.00 -1.52
CA THR A 141 -17.29 21.15 -0.17
C THR A 141 -18.26 20.05 0.17
N SER A 142 -18.75 19.31 -0.84
CA SER A 142 -19.60 18.14 -0.64
C SER A 142 -19.42 17.17 -1.81
N LEU A 143 -19.59 15.85 -1.52
CA LEU A 143 -19.51 14.77 -2.49
C LEU A 143 -20.35 13.60 -2.00
N ASP A 144 -21.13 13.00 -2.89
CA ASP A 144 -21.83 11.74 -2.61
C ASP A 144 -20.92 10.58 -3.01
N LEU A 145 -20.54 9.76 -2.04
CA LEU A 145 -19.73 8.53 -2.23
C LEU A 145 -20.66 7.32 -2.05
N THR A 146 -21.08 6.76 -3.16
CA THR A 146 -21.95 5.56 -3.18
C THR A 146 -21.10 4.32 -3.31
N TYR A 147 -21.41 3.30 -2.52
CA TYR A 147 -20.69 2.03 -2.53
C TYR A 147 -21.62 0.84 -2.38
N ASP A 148 -21.18 -0.29 -2.89
CA ASP A 148 -21.77 -1.62 -2.65
C ASP A 148 -20.66 -2.68 -2.56
N ILE A 149 -21.01 -3.82 -1.96
CA ILE A 149 -20.17 -5.00 -1.95
C ILE A 149 -20.92 -6.10 -2.70
N ASN A 150 -20.26 -6.76 -3.68
CA ASN A 150 -20.79 -7.85 -4.51
C ASN A 150 -22.08 -7.50 -5.28
N GLY A 151 -22.27 -6.23 -5.65
CA GLY A 151 -23.51 -5.78 -6.30
C GLY A 151 -24.74 -5.83 -5.40
N GLY A 152 -24.54 -5.81 -4.09
CA GLY A 152 -25.60 -5.76 -3.08
C GLY A 152 -26.31 -4.41 -3.01
N THR A 153 -26.93 -4.11 -1.89
CA THR A 153 -27.62 -2.82 -1.68
C THR A 153 -26.58 -1.69 -1.67
N SER A 154 -26.71 -0.75 -2.59
CA SER A 154 -25.88 0.44 -2.61
C SER A 154 -26.22 1.38 -1.45
N LEU A 155 -25.19 1.83 -0.73
CA LEU A 155 -25.25 2.80 0.35
C LEU A 155 -24.50 4.07 -0.05
N THR A 156 -24.87 5.21 0.50
CA THR A 156 -24.22 6.50 0.19
C THR A 156 -23.69 7.16 1.45
N TYR A 157 -22.42 7.50 1.44
CA TYR A 157 -21.78 8.38 2.41
C TYR A 157 -21.73 9.79 1.83
N ASN A 158 -22.39 10.74 2.50
CA ASN A 158 -22.38 12.14 2.09
C ASN A 158 -21.19 12.85 2.74
N TRP A 159 -20.12 12.98 1.99
CA TRP A 159 -18.92 13.69 2.44
C TRP A 159 -19.14 15.19 2.42
N THR A 160 -18.65 15.86 3.45
CA THR A 160 -18.60 17.34 3.52
C THR A 160 -17.25 17.78 4.08
N GLY A 161 -16.66 18.82 3.47
CA GLY A 161 -15.35 19.29 3.86
C GLY A 161 -14.90 20.54 3.12
N SER A 162 -13.61 20.70 2.92
CA SER A 162 -13.03 21.80 2.14
C SER A 162 -11.77 21.31 1.45
N LEU A 163 -11.92 20.71 0.27
CA LEU A 163 -10.83 20.12 -0.49
C LEU A 163 -10.50 21.02 -1.69
N SER A 164 -9.34 21.66 -1.65
CA SER A 164 -8.87 22.53 -2.74
C SER A 164 -8.56 21.72 -4.01
N SER A 165 -8.60 22.38 -5.17
CA SER A 165 -8.25 21.78 -6.45
C SER A 165 -6.88 21.09 -6.40
N GLY A 166 -6.80 19.87 -6.92
CA GLY A 166 -5.60 19.05 -6.93
C GLY A 166 -5.31 18.28 -5.65
N ASN A 167 -6.04 18.51 -4.54
CA ASN A 167 -5.86 17.79 -3.29
C ASN A 167 -6.72 16.54 -3.25
N SER A 168 -6.30 15.57 -2.42
CA SER A 168 -6.98 14.29 -2.18
C SER A 168 -7.37 14.15 -0.72
N GLU A 169 -8.41 13.35 -0.47
CA GLU A 169 -8.82 12.94 0.87
C GLU A 169 -9.23 11.47 0.85
N THR A 170 -9.02 10.78 1.96
CA THR A 170 -9.42 9.38 2.16
C THR A 170 -10.54 9.31 3.20
N VAL A 171 -11.56 8.54 2.90
CA VAL A 171 -12.70 8.26 3.80
C VAL A 171 -12.74 6.77 4.06
N SER A 172 -12.88 6.40 5.34
CA SER A 172 -13.06 5.02 5.80
C SER A 172 -14.49 4.83 6.30
N ILE A 173 -15.14 3.75 5.89
CA ILE A 173 -16.45 3.31 6.40
C ILE A 173 -16.22 1.98 7.11
N LEU A 174 -16.57 1.97 8.40
CA LEU A 174 -16.30 0.81 9.27
C LEU A 174 -17.48 -0.15 9.30
N ALA A 175 -17.19 -1.44 9.47
CA ALA A 175 -18.15 -2.52 9.69
C ALA A 175 -19.28 -2.56 8.65
N VAL A 176 -18.91 -2.50 7.36
CA VAL A 176 -19.87 -2.58 6.25
C VAL A 176 -20.31 -4.03 6.06
N PRO A 177 -21.62 -4.33 6.24
CA PRO A 177 -22.12 -5.71 6.10
C PRO A 177 -22.16 -6.14 4.63
N PHE A 178 -21.89 -7.42 4.39
CA PHE A 178 -21.94 -8.03 3.07
C PHE A 178 -22.35 -9.50 3.14
N THR A 179 -22.70 -10.08 1.98
CA THR A 179 -22.87 -11.53 1.84
C THR A 179 -21.53 -12.12 1.39
N PRO A 180 -20.87 -12.95 2.22
CA PRO A 180 -19.54 -13.47 1.93
C PRO A 180 -19.46 -14.31 0.65
N GLN A 181 -18.40 -14.09 -0.10
CA GLN A 181 -17.93 -14.89 -1.24
C GLN A 181 -16.43 -15.11 -1.09
N ALA A 182 -15.85 -16.12 -1.72
CA ALA A 182 -14.41 -16.38 -1.65
C ALA A 182 -13.56 -15.14 -2.02
N THR A 183 -13.97 -14.43 -3.06
CA THR A 183 -13.44 -13.11 -3.41
C THR A 183 -14.60 -12.14 -3.48
N ASN A 184 -14.51 -11.07 -2.73
CA ASN A 184 -15.52 -10.03 -2.67
C ASN A 184 -15.03 -8.78 -3.42
N THR A 185 -15.95 -8.05 -4.03
CA THR A 185 -15.68 -6.83 -4.79
C THR A 185 -16.40 -5.66 -4.17
N VAL A 186 -15.69 -4.61 -3.83
CA VAL A 186 -16.25 -3.31 -3.44
C VAL A 186 -16.27 -2.42 -4.67
N THR A 187 -17.41 -1.84 -4.97
CA THR A 187 -17.59 -0.84 -6.02
C THR A 187 -17.86 0.52 -5.39
N TRP A 188 -17.16 1.55 -5.84
CA TRP A 188 -17.36 2.92 -5.43
C TRP A 188 -17.72 3.81 -6.62
N VAL A 189 -18.64 4.75 -6.38
CA VAL A 189 -19.01 5.80 -7.34
C VAL A 189 -19.09 7.14 -6.61
N ALA A 190 -18.31 8.13 -7.06
CA ALA A 190 -18.42 9.52 -6.63
C ALA A 190 -19.43 10.25 -7.52
N SER A 191 -20.24 11.12 -6.94
CA SER A 191 -21.23 11.90 -7.67
C SER A 191 -21.58 13.20 -6.95
N ASN A 192 -22.27 14.10 -7.67
CA ASN A 192 -22.80 15.36 -7.13
C ASN A 192 -21.75 16.25 -6.42
N PRO A 193 -20.56 16.51 -7.01
CA PRO A 193 -19.59 17.43 -6.43
C PRO A 193 -20.23 18.81 -6.22
N ASN A 194 -20.25 19.30 -4.98
CA ASN A 194 -20.93 20.54 -4.57
C ASN A 194 -22.42 20.59 -4.98
N GLY A 195 -23.10 19.43 -5.04
CA GLY A 195 -24.49 19.33 -5.51
C GLY A 195 -24.68 19.60 -7.02
N GLN A 196 -23.61 19.54 -7.80
CA GLN A 196 -23.61 19.77 -9.26
C GLN A 196 -23.31 18.47 -10.01
N ILE A 197 -23.58 18.49 -11.32
CA ILE A 197 -23.19 17.39 -12.19
C ILE A 197 -21.67 17.36 -12.33
N ASP A 198 -21.09 16.18 -12.12
CA ASP A 198 -19.67 15.95 -12.41
C ASP A 198 -19.41 16.06 -13.91
N GLN A 199 -18.43 16.88 -14.30
CA GLN A 199 -18.16 17.19 -15.71
C GLN A 199 -17.24 16.18 -16.40
N ASN A 200 -16.75 15.16 -15.63
CA ASN A 200 -15.93 14.07 -16.15
C ASN A 200 -16.32 12.72 -15.53
N ALA A 201 -17.45 12.19 -15.90
CA ALA A 201 -17.98 10.95 -15.35
C ALA A 201 -17.09 9.69 -15.58
N ASN A 202 -16.02 9.79 -16.39
CA ASN A 202 -15.17 8.64 -16.70
C ASN A 202 -14.16 8.30 -15.56
N ASN A 203 -13.98 9.18 -14.59
CA ASN A 203 -13.06 9.02 -13.48
C ASN A 203 -13.74 8.87 -12.12
N ASN A 204 -15.07 8.73 -12.11
CA ASN A 204 -15.92 8.78 -10.91
C ASN A 204 -16.05 7.43 -10.21
N SER A 205 -15.53 6.33 -10.74
CA SER A 205 -15.72 5.00 -10.17
C SER A 205 -14.42 4.21 -10.07
N THR A 206 -14.37 3.35 -9.06
CA THR A 206 -13.29 2.38 -8.87
C THR A 206 -13.80 1.13 -8.21
N THR A 207 -13.03 0.05 -8.29
CA THR A 207 -13.30 -1.21 -7.60
C THR A 207 -12.05 -1.69 -6.88
N SER A 208 -12.26 -2.36 -5.75
CA SER A 208 -11.23 -3.14 -5.06
C SER A 208 -11.78 -4.51 -4.69
N THR A 209 -10.89 -5.44 -4.40
CA THR A 209 -11.27 -6.80 -4.00
C THR A 209 -10.60 -7.18 -2.70
N PHE A 210 -11.26 -8.05 -1.92
CA PHE A 210 -10.70 -8.65 -0.72
C PHE A 210 -11.11 -10.13 -0.62
N ILE A 211 -10.34 -10.88 0.15
CA ILE A 211 -10.56 -12.32 0.36
C ILE A 211 -11.37 -12.54 1.65
N HIS A 212 -12.27 -13.52 1.59
CA HIS A 212 -12.92 -14.11 2.74
C HIS A 212 -12.36 -15.52 2.93
N GLU A 213 -11.55 -15.73 3.95
CA GLU A 213 -10.75 -16.94 4.07
C GLU A 213 -11.58 -18.19 4.27
N ASP A 214 -12.66 -18.13 5.05
CA ASP A 214 -13.59 -19.25 5.25
C ASP A 214 -14.27 -19.67 3.95
N GLN A 215 -14.77 -18.73 3.17
CA GLN A 215 -15.41 -19.01 1.87
C GLN A 215 -14.40 -19.47 0.79
N SER A 216 -13.13 -19.17 0.96
CA SER A 216 -12.03 -19.67 0.12
C SER A 216 -11.58 -21.08 0.51
N GLY A 217 -12.07 -21.61 1.64
CA GLY A 217 -11.70 -22.93 2.17
C GLY A 217 -10.32 -22.95 2.82
N ASN A 218 -9.79 -21.78 3.21
CA ASN A 218 -8.48 -21.63 3.83
C ASN A 218 -8.53 -21.76 5.37
N VAL A 219 -9.73 -21.77 5.96
CA VAL A 219 -9.91 -21.85 7.42
C VAL A 219 -9.99 -23.32 7.87
N ILE A 220 -9.15 -23.68 8.83
CA ILE A 220 -9.18 -25.01 9.47
C ILE A 220 -10.31 -25.01 10.48
N THR A 221 -11.23 -25.93 10.35
CA THR A 221 -12.43 -26.05 11.18
C THR A 221 -12.34 -27.26 12.13
N GLY A 222 -13.17 -27.26 13.17
CA GLY A 222 -13.24 -28.36 14.14
C GLY A 222 -12.13 -28.32 15.17
N ILE A 223 -11.60 -27.13 15.43
CA ILE A 223 -10.63 -26.88 16.50
C ILE A 223 -11.39 -26.60 17.80
N ASP A 224 -10.94 -27.23 18.87
CA ASP A 224 -11.53 -27.02 20.20
C ASP A 224 -11.10 -25.66 20.78
N ALA A 225 -12.07 -24.91 21.27
CA ALA A 225 -11.80 -23.69 22.02
C ALA A 225 -11.08 -24.00 23.35
N GLY A 226 -10.25 -23.09 23.80
CA GLY A 226 -9.45 -23.23 25.01
C GLY A 226 -7.97 -23.12 24.74
N GLN A 227 -7.20 -24.05 25.20
CA GLN A 227 -5.75 -24.04 25.06
C GLN A 227 -5.33 -24.45 23.63
N ILE A 228 -4.48 -23.63 23.04
CA ILE A 228 -3.73 -23.93 21.83
C ILE A 228 -2.27 -24.10 22.20
N ASP A 229 -1.71 -25.25 21.87
CA ASP A 229 -0.32 -25.60 22.13
C ASP A 229 0.55 -25.24 20.94
N VAL A 230 1.61 -24.46 21.16
CA VAL A 230 2.56 -24.00 20.14
C VAL A 230 3.92 -24.58 20.47
N SER A 231 4.37 -25.54 19.68
CA SER A 231 5.65 -26.22 19.82
C SER A 231 6.59 -25.79 18.70
N ILE A 232 7.69 -25.14 19.06
CA ILE A 232 8.65 -24.57 18.08
C ILE A 232 10.04 -25.11 18.40
N PHE A 233 10.70 -25.70 17.41
CA PHE A 233 12.14 -25.93 17.41
C PHE A 233 12.79 -24.95 16.44
N THR A 234 13.64 -24.05 16.96
CA THR A 234 14.30 -23.03 16.18
C THR A 234 15.49 -23.56 15.39
N ASP A 235 15.78 -22.95 14.28
CA ASP A 235 17.02 -23.16 13.54
C ASP A 235 18.21 -22.39 14.16
N GLY A 236 19.26 -22.09 13.35
CA GLY A 236 20.45 -21.35 13.77
C GLY A 236 20.24 -19.84 14.02
N TYR A 237 19.04 -19.31 13.73
CA TYR A 237 18.69 -17.90 13.90
C TYR A 237 17.37 -17.69 14.64
N GLY A 238 17.17 -18.40 15.73
CA GLY A 238 15.95 -18.32 16.55
C GLY A 238 15.53 -16.90 16.98
N SER A 239 16.45 -15.93 16.96
CA SER A 239 16.14 -14.53 17.25
C SER A 239 15.30 -13.85 16.18
N GLU A 240 15.15 -14.44 15.00
CA GLU A 240 14.36 -13.95 13.88
C GLU A 240 12.91 -14.46 13.94
N THR A 241 12.68 -15.54 14.71
CA THR A 241 11.39 -16.22 14.83
C THR A 241 10.53 -15.62 15.95
N THR A 242 9.32 -15.19 15.61
CA THR A 242 8.26 -14.82 16.54
C THR A 242 6.92 -15.35 16.05
N TRP A 243 5.91 -15.43 16.93
CA TRP A 243 4.55 -15.80 16.55
C TRP A 243 3.51 -15.10 17.40
N GLU A 244 2.29 -15.07 16.89
CA GLU A 244 1.12 -14.63 17.64
C GLU A 244 -0.14 -15.38 17.19
N VAL A 245 -1.14 -15.41 18.07
CA VAL A 245 -2.52 -15.78 17.74
C VAL A 245 -3.39 -14.55 17.94
N ILE A 246 -4.10 -14.13 16.90
CA ILE A 246 -5.00 -12.98 16.92
C ILE A 246 -6.40 -13.35 16.43
N ASP A 247 -7.41 -12.56 16.83
CA ASP A 247 -8.73 -12.60 16.21
C ASP A 247 -8.82 -11.61 15.01
N GLU A 248 -9.97 -11.55 14.35
CA GLU A 248 -10.24 -10.64 13.23
C GLU A 248 -10.13 -9.15 13.59
N MET A 249 -10.27 -8.80 14.88
CA MET A 249 -10.12 -7.43 15.37
C MET A 249 -8.67 -7.08 15.75
N GLY A 250 -7.74 -8.03 15.60
CA GLY A 250 -6.34 -7.88 15.98
C GLY A 250 -6.08 -8.01 17.48
N ASN A 251 -7.03 -8.53 18.27
CA ASN A 251 -6.78 -8.80 19.68
C ASN A 251 -5.89 -10.02 19.81
N SER A 252 -4.82 -9.91 20.61
CA SER A 252 -3.85 -10.99 20.82
C SER A 252 -4.30 -11.95 21.91
N PHE A 253 -4.18 -13.26 21.63
CA PHE A 253 -4.51 -14.38 22.50
C PHE A 253 -3.29 -15.18 22.95
N GLY A 254 -2.14 -14.93 22.34
CA GLY A 254 -0.85 -15.48 22.68
C GLY A 254 0.24 -14.98 21.75
N VAL A 255 1.44 -14.83 22.29
CA VAL A 255 2.63 -14.39 21.55
C VAL A 255 3.85 -15.12 22.06
N GLY A 256 4.85 -15.30 21.20
CA GLY A 256 6.13 -15.87 21.61
C GLY A 256 7.30 -15.40 20.75
N GLY A 257 8.51 -15.61 21.27
CA GLY A 257 9.76 -15.16 20.66
C GLY A 257 10.16 -13.73 21.03
N PRO A 258 11.31 -13.21 20.54
CA PRO A 258 12.33 -13.99 19.80
C PRO A 258 13.03 -15.03 20.68
N TYR A 259 13.65 -16.03 20.06
CA TYR A 259 14.18 -17.22 20.72
C TYR A 259 15.70 -17.36 20.65
N SER A 260 16.26 -18.33 21.41
CA SER A 260 17.63 -18.78 21.21
C SER A 260 17.71 -19.80 20.07
N ASN A 261 18.91 -19.94 19.48
CA ASN A 261 19.16 -20.80 18.34
C ASN A 261 19.15 -22.31 18.73
N ASN A 262 18.61 -23.15 17.85
CA ASN A 262 18.60 -24.60 17.96
C ASN A 262 17.98 -25.10 19.28
N MET A 263 16.89 -24.51 19.71
CA MET A 263 16.22 -24.80 20.98
C MET A 263 14.75 -25.14 20.76
N GLN A 264 14.23 -26.02 21.66
CA GLN A 264 12.82 -26.36 21.71
C GLN A 264 12.08 -25.42 22.68
N TYR A 265 10.95 -24.88 22.23
CA TYR A 265 10.01 -24.09 23.01
C TYR A 265 8.63 -24.72 22.95
N ASN A 266 7.90 -24.72 24.06
CA ASN A 266 6.50 -25.13 24.14
C ASN A 266 5.75 -24.02 24.87
N GLU A 267 4.86 -23.36 24.13
CA GLU A 267 4.11 -22.19 24.58
C GLU A 267 2.63 -22.41 24.34
N ILE A 268 1.80 -21.55 24.90
CA ILE A 268 0.35 -21.70 24.83
C ILE A 268 -0.33 -20.38 24.49
N ALA A 269 -1.43 -20.45 23.73
CA ALA A 269 -2.42 -19.41 23.60
C ALA A 269 -3.77 -19.89 24.14
N TYR A 270 -4.70 -18.99 24.43
CA TYR A 270 -6.05 -19.34 24.84
C TYR A 270 -7.08 -18.65 23.97
N VAL A 271 -7.89 -19.41 23.26
CA VAL A 271 -8.90 -18.91 22.33
C VAL A 271 -10.32 -19.17 22.84
N SER A 272 -11.24 -18.26 22.50
CA SER A 272 -12.65 -18.35 22.87
C SER A 272 -13.46 -19.21 21.88
N MET A 273 -14.68 -19.58 22.24
CA MET A 273 -15.59 -20.34 21.38
C MET A 273 -16.24 -19.44 20.31
N MET A 274 -16.56 -20.05 19.16
CA MET A 274 -17.30 -19.43 18.04
C MET A 274 -16.63 -18.19 17.44
N ASN A 275 -15.32 -18.21 17.32
CA ASN A 275 -14.54 -17.16 16.70
C ASN A 275 -13.57 -17.71 15.67
N CYS A 276 -13.07 -16.81 14.82
CA CYS A 276 -12.02 -17.08 13.88
C CYS A 276 -10.73 -16.42 14.30
N PHE A 277 -9.63 -17.13 14.08
CA PHE A 277 -8.31 -16.75 14.54
C PHE A 277 -7.29 -16.94 13.43
N ALA A 278 -6.22 -16.16 13.50
CA ALA A 278 -5.00 -16.38 12.74
C ALA A 278 -3.87 -16.76 13.69
N PHE A 279 -3.18 -17.86 13.39
CA PHE A 279 -1.83 -18.12 13.88
C PHE A 279 -0.86 -17.53 12.87
N ASN A 280 -0.12 -16.52 13.28
CA ASN A 280 0.88 -15.83 12.45
C ASN A 280 2.28 -16.23 12.95
N LEU A 281 3.11 -16.72 12.05
CA LEU A 281 4.51 -17.03 12.27
C LEU A 281 5.36 -16.04 11.47
N TYR A 282 6.31 -15.39 12.12
CA TYR A 282 7.16 -14.39 11.53
C TYR A 282 8.61 -14.80 11.52
N ASP A 283 9.31 -14.43 10.45
CA ASP A 283 10.75 -14.49 10.31
C ASP A 283 11.25 -13.10 9.87
N SER A 284 12.03 -12.44 10.73
CA SER A 284 12.41 -11.05 10.51
C SER A 284 13.45 -10.85 9.41
N TYR A 285 14.18 -11.89 9.01
CA TYR A 285 15.14 -11.83 7.91
C TYR A 285 14.51 -12.25 6.57
N GLY A 286 13.53 -13.17 6.59
CA GLY A 286 12.74 -13.56 5.45
C GLY A 286 13.26 -14.79 4.69
N ASP A 287 14.23 -15.52 5.26
CA ASP A 287 14.70 -16.80 4.68
C ASP A 287 14.00 -18.03 5.28
N GLY A 288 13.16 -17.80 6.30
CA GLY A 288 12.38 -18.82 6.98
C GLY A 288 13.22 -19.64 7.96
N MET A 289 12.63 -20.73 8.49
CA MET A 289 13.26 -21.59 9.49
C MET A 289 13.97 -22.80 8.87
N CYS A 290 14.26 -22.80 7.58
CA CYS A 290 14.94 -23.89 6.85
C CYS A 290 15.61 -23.34 5.59
N CYS A 291 16.69 -23.93 5.08
CA CYS A 291 17.43 -25.10 5.52
C CYS A 291 18.94 -24.77 5.59
N GLN A 292 19.35 -23.58 5.11
CA GLN A 292 20.76 -23.21 4.98
C GLN A 292 21.45 -23.12 6.36
N ASN A 293 20.69 -22.67 7.37
CA ASN A 293 21.20 -22.35 8.72
C ASN A 293 20.65 -23.29 9.80
N GLY A 294 20.12 -24.43 9.41
CA GLY A 294 19.48 -25.38 10.28
C GLY A 294 18.11 -25.81 9.79
N VAL A 295 17.43 -26.63 10.55
CA VAL A 295 16.07 -27.10 10.25
C VAL A 295 15.22 -26.85 11.48
N GLY A 296 14.40 -25.82 11.42
CA GLY A 296 13.37 -25.56 12.41
C GLY A 296 12.10 -26.37 12.15
N SER A 297 11.23 -26.43 13.15
CA SER A 297 9.88 -26.99 13.01
C SER A 297 8.89 -26.27 13.91
N VAL A 298 7.63 -26.25 13.49
CA VAL A 298 6.51 -25.66 14.24
C VAL A 298 5.34 -26.62 14.20
N ILE A 299 4.75 -26.92 15.35
CA ILE A 299 3.51 -27.69 15.46
C ILE A 299 2.56 -26.88 16.34
N VAL A 300 1.37 -26.62 15.81
CA VAL A 300 0.29 -25.94 16.54
C VAL A 300 -0.91 -26.86 16.60
N THR A 301 -1.39 -27.14 17.82
CA THR A 301 -2.53 -28.02 18.06
C THR A 301 -3.48 -27.43 19.09
N ASP A 302 -4.74 -27.88 19.09
CA ASP A 302 -5.65 -27.66 20.20
C ASP A 302 -5.39 -28.68 21.36
N GLN A 303 -6.15 -28.53 22.44
CA GLN A 303 -6.07 -29.40 23.63
C GLN A 303 -6.45 -30.88 23.37
N SER A 304 -7.11 -31.18 22.27
CA SER A 304 -7.49 -32.52 21.80
C SER A 304 -6.49 -33.10 20.79
N ASN A 305 -5.39 -32.40 20.51
CA ASN A 305 -4.38 -32.68 19.49
C ASN A 305 -4.90 -32.60 18.05
N ASN A 306 -5.97 -31.85 17.76
CA ASN A 306 -6.30 -31.50 16.39
C ASN A 306 -5.25 -30.50 15.86
N VAL A 307 -4.70 -30.81 14.68
CA VAL A 307 -3.61 -30.03 14.11
C VAL A 307 -4.13 -28.76 13.44
N ILE A 308 -3.66 -27.62 13.88
CA ILE A 308 -3.87 -26.32 13.24
C ILE A 308 -2.77 -26.07 12.20
N PHE A 309 -1.52 -26.31 12.58
CA PHE A 309 -0.38 -26.14 11.68
C PHE A 309 0.73 -27.14 11.97
N GLU A 310 1.31 -27.67 10.89
CA GLU A 310 2.53 -28.47 10.94
C GLU A 310 3.54 -27.93 9.96
N GLY A 311 4.54 -27.22 10.50
CA GLY A 311 5.63 -26.64 9.73
C GLY A 311 6.76 -27.66 9.55
N ASN A 312 7.19 -27.83 8.31
CA ASN A 312 8.26 -28.74 7.91
C ASN A 312 9.17 -28.06 6.88
N PRO A 313 10.30 -28.68 6.47
CA PRO A 313 11.24 -28.06 5.53
C PRO A 313 10.66 -27.56 4.21
N ASN A 314 9.47 -28.02 3.80
CA ASN A 314 8.89 -27.61 2.52
C ASN A 314 8.05 -26.33 2.61
N ASN A 315 7.50 -26.03 3.81
CA ASN A 315 6.64 -24.88 4.02
C ASN A 315 7.20 -23.82 5.00
N LEU A 316 8.40 -24.08 5.57
CA LEU A 316 9.11 -23.14 6.45
C LEU A 316 10.31 -22.46 5.75
N THR A 317 10.28 -22.28 4.42
CA THR A 317 11.34 -21.63 3.65
C THR A 317 10.86 -20.33 3.02
N ASN A 318 11.71 -19.29 3.01
CA ASN A 318 11.51 -18.04 2.29
C ASN A 318 10.18 -17.34 2.64
N PHE A 319 9.90 -17.13 3.90
CA PHE A 319 8.77 -16.34 4.36
C PHE A 319 9.25 -15.26 5.35
N THR A 320 8.63 -14.09 5.29
CA THR A 320 8.68 -13.07 6.35
C THR A 320 7.50 -13.21 7.30
N GLU A 321 6.38 -13.71 6.77
CA GLU A 321 5.13 -13.95 7.48
C GLU A 321 4.41 -15.15 6.86
N LEU A 322 3.88 -16.02 7.72
CA LEU A 322 3.07 -17.17 7.36
C LEU A 322 1.81 -17.16 8.22
N ASN A 323 0.66 -17.13 7.57
CA ASN A 323 -0.65 -17.03 8.24
C ASN A 323 -1.40 -18.34 8.10
N VAL A 324 -1.96 -18.84 9.20
CA VAL A 324 -2.82 -20.03 9.25
C VAL A 324 -4.11 -19.68 9.96
N TYR A 325 -5.22 -19.77 9.24
CA TYR A 325 -6.53 -19.42 9.78
C TYR A 325 -7.26 -20.65 10.33
N PHE A 326 -7.92 -20.49 11.47
CA PHE A 326 -8.71 -21.56 12.09
C PHE A 326 -9.94 -21.01 12.81
N SER A 327 -10.95 -21.85 12.98
CA SER A 327 -12.18 -21.53 13.72
C SER A 327 -12.45 -22.58 14.81
N THR A 328 -13.00 -22.11 15.90
CA THR A 328 -13.38 -22.92 17.07
C THR A 328 -14.86 -23.17 17.15
#